data_9337ab4ea4b6328d28d53bccb6e99bb2
#
_entry.id   9337ab4ea4b6328d28d53bccb6e99bb2
#
_cell.length_a   1.000
_cell.length_b   1.000
_cell.length_c   1.000
_cell.angle_alpha   90.00
_cell.angle_beta   90.00
_cell.angle_gamma   90.00
#
_symmetry.space_group_name_H-M   'P 1'
#
loop_
_entity.id
_entity.type
_entity.pdbx_description
1 polymer ?
#
loop_
_entity_poly.entity_id
_entity_poly.type
_entity_poly.pdbx_seq_one_letter_code
_entity_poly.pdbx_strand_id
1 'polypeptide(L)'
;LVERMGRIAFSGHFDGLFSDFRADGRLRTDAGEASVDFDIRPVEGGATGFQGRLGTADFGVGRLLEVSKLGRVSLSADVSGQFGQSFRMNARARVPKLEFNDYAYRDIALDGRFENRRFTGKIASDDPNMTFDFDGDLDFNGEQPVYHFDLNLVNADLHELHFNRRDTVSRVRCGLHAQASGTSLDNINGEAEIFDMTYVNQLATVRTGRIRLLAENGSDRKLIGLYSPFADAELRGKLSYENMFSYFSNTLRSYLPSLSERPRTAEDSVPSVAGASRIDSYYLLDVNVKRANNVAGIFSPGLRLAQGTKLVFLFNPESDVFSLTLDSELI
;
A
#
# COMPACT_ATOMS: atom_id res chain seq x y z
N LEU A 1 -9.31 -22.44 -2.47
CA LEU A 1 -8.20 -22.47 -1.49
C LEU A 1 -7.81 -23.90 -1.18
N VAL A 2 -8.74 -24.80 -0.87
CA VAL A 2 -8.48 -26.25 -0.60
C VAL A 2 -7.83 -26.94 -1.78
N GLU A 3 -8.30 -26.71 -3.00
CA GLU A 3 -7.73 -27.28 -4.23
C GLU A 3 -6.24 -26.92 -4.43
N ARG A 4 -5.86 -25.70 -4.02
CA ARG A 4 -4.46 -25.21 -4.10
C ARG A 4 -3.54 -25.78 -3.03
N MET A 5 -4.10 -26.36 -1.98
CA MET A 5 -3.33 -27.10 -0.97
C MET A 5 -2.74 -28.39 -1.52
N GLY A 6 -3.26 -28.90 -2.64
CA GLY A 6 -2.86 -30.16 -3.25
C GLY A 6 -3.26 -31.36 -2.40
N ARG A 7 -2.35 -32.32 -2.25
CA ARG A 7 -2.60 -33.49 -1.40
C ARG A 7 -2.66 -33.05 0.05
N ILE A 8 -3.71 -33.47 0.75
CA ILE A 8 -3.93 -33.16 2.17
C ILE A 8 -3.86 -34.46 2.95
N ALA A 9 -2.97 -34.53 3.94
CA ALA A 9 -2.88 -35.63 4.88
C ALA A 9 -2.94 -35.07 6.31
N PHE A 10 -3.87 -35.59 7.10
CA PHE A 10 -4.00 -35.25 8.51
C PHE A 10 -3.49 -36.44 9.35
N SER A 11 -2.70 -36.13 10.38
CA SER A 11 -2.21 -37.07 11.34
C SER A 11 -2.38 -36.50 12.75
N GLY A 12 -3.30 -37.04 13.51
CA GLY A 12 -3.66 -36.53 14.84
C GLY A 12 -4.88 -37.21 15.41
N HIS A 13 -5.48 -36.57 16.39
CA HIS A 13 -6.68 -37.00 17.04
C HIS A 13 -7.89 -36.24 16.54
N PHE A 14 -8.97 -36.94 16.29
CA PHE A 14 -10.25 -36.33 15.91
C PHE A 14 -11.33 -36.97 16.80
N ASP A 15 -12.06 -36.17 17.55
CA ASP A 15 -13.13 -36.60 18.42
C ASP A 15 -14.38 -35.75 18.21
N GLY A 16 -15.49 -36.39 17.92
CA GLY A 16 -16.80 -35.75 17.73
C GLY A 16 -17.42 -35.98 16.37
N LEU A 17 -18.39 -35.13 16.01
CA LEU A 17 -19.16 -35.15 14.77
C LEU A 17 -18.72 -33.96 13.88
N PHE A 18 -19.04 -34.01 12.58
CA PHE A 18 -18.62 -32.99 11.60
C PHE A 18 -18.96 -31.53 11.96
N SER A 19 -19.97 -31.30 12.79
CA SER A 19 -20.39 -29.97 13.24
C SER A 19 -20.02 -29.65 14.70
N ASP A 20 -19.53 -30.64 15.42
CA ASP A 20 -19.15 -30.52 16.84
C ASP A 20 -17.99 -31.47 17.10
N PHE A 21 -16.78 -30.97 16.96
CA PHE A 21 -15.58 -31.82 17.08
C PHE A 21 -14.38 -31.05 17.62
N ARG A 22 -13.48 -31.83 18.19
CA ARG A 22 -12.13 -31.41 18.49
C ARG A 22 -11.14 -32.13 17.58
N ALA A 23 -10.19 -31.40 17.04
CA ALA A 23 -9.10 -31.95 16.23
C ALA A 23 -7.77 -31.36 16.68
N ASP A 24 -6.84 -32.22 17.07
CA ASP A 24 -5.45 -31.85 17.33
C ASP A 24 -4.50 -32.71 16.49
N GLY A 25 -3.51 -32.09 15.86
CA GLY A 25 -2.58 -32.83 15.02
C GLY A 25 -1.80 -31.99 14.04
N ARG A 26 -1.30 -32.68 13.02
CA ARG A 26 -0.52 -32.10 11.95
C ARG A 26 -1.21 -32.30 10.61
N LEU A 27 -1.32 -31.21 9.89
CA LEU A 27 -1.79 -31.17 8.52
C LEU A 27 -0.58 -31.04 7.60
N ARG A 28 -0.43 -32.00 6.68
CA ARG A 28 0.60 -31.95 5.64
C ARG A 28 -0.07 -31.68 4.30
N THR A 29 0.45 -30.67 3.59
CA THR A 29 -0.03 -30.29 2.29
C THR A 29 1.14 -30.07 1.32
N ASP A 30 0.86 -29.93 0.03
CA ASP A 30 1.91 -29.55 -0.93
C ASP A 30 2.43 -28.11 -0.70
N ALA A 31 1.73 -27.29 0.09
CA ALA A 31 2.18 -25.95 0.48
C ALA A 31 3.08 -25.96 1.73
N GLY A 32 3.05 -27.05 2.54
CA GLY A 32 3.83 -27.17 3.78
C GLY A 32 3.09 -27.89 4.88
N GLU A 33 3.64 -27.81 6.08
CA GLU A 33 3.06 -28.41 7.28
C GLU A 33 2.43 -27.35 8.19
N ALA A 34 1.28 -27.69 8.78
CA ALA A 34 0.64 -26.90 9.82
C ALA A 34 0.29 -27.79 11.01
N SER A 35 0.44 -27.26 12.21
CA SER A 35 -0.10 -27.86 13.43
C SER A 35 -1.42 -27.20 13.78
N VAL A 36 -2.38 -27.98 14.18
CA VAL A 36 -3.73 -27.49 14.52
C VAL A 36 -4.17 -28.11 15.85
N ASP A 37 -4.84 -27.32 16.67
CA ASP A 37 -5.55 -27.75 17.87
C ASP A 37 -6.82 -26.90 17.93
N PHE A 38 -7.91 -27.43 17.39
CA PHE A 38 -9.17 -26.72 17.19
C PHE A 38 -10.33 -27.44 17.89
N ASP A 39 -11.20 -26.63 18.48
CA ASP A 39 -12.50 -26.98 19.01
C ASP A 39 -13.56 -26.27 18.17
N ILE A 40 -14.46 -27.02 17.56
CA ILE A 40 -15.51 -26.52 16.69
C ILE A 40 -16.84 -26.95 17.25
N ARG A 41 -17.77 -25.99 17.46
CA ARG A 41 -19.08 -26.23 18.06
C ARG A 41 -20.18 -25.44 17.40
N PRO A 42 -21.40 -25.97 17.32
CA PRO A 42 -22.56 -25.18 16.98
C PRO A 42 -22.78 -24.08 18.04
N VAL A 43 -23.18 -22.90 17.57
CA VAL A 43 -23.56 -21.77 18.42
C VAL A 43 -24.99 -21.33 18.08
N GLU A 44 -25.60 -20.51 18.95
CA GLU A 44 -26.92 -20.00 18.71
C GLU A 44 -27.04 -19.28 17.37
N GLY A 45 -28.23 -19.40 16.73
CA GLY A 45 -28.49 -18.78 15.43
C GLY A 45 -27.97 -19.56 14.20
N GLY A 46 -27.55 -20.83 14.38
CA GLY A 46 -27.13 -21.70 13.27
C GLY A 46 -25.71 -21.42 12.77
N ALA A 47 -24.94 -20.62 13.47
CA ALA A 47 -23.55 -20.42 13.18
C ALA A 47 -22.67 -21.52 13.80
N THR A 48 -21.44 -21.66 13.33
CA THR A 48 -20.44 -22.55 13.88
C THR A 48 -19.35 -21.74 14.57
N GLY A 49 -19.18 -21.95 15.87
CA GLY A 49 -18.09 -21.37 16.63
C GLY A 49 -16.82 -22.19 16.48
N PHE A 50 -15.69 -21.54 16.59
CA PHE A 50 -14.36 -22.17 16.60
C PHE A 50 -13.44 -21.48 17.58
N GLN A 51 -12.58 -22.23 18.18
CA GLN A 51 -11.43 -21.72 18.93
C GLN A 51 -10.26 -22.69 18.81
N GLY A 52 -9.04 -22.18 18.86
CA GLY A 52 -7.90 -23.07 18.82
C GLY A 52 -6.59 -22.37 18.50
N ARG A 53 -5.59 -23.21 18.25
CA ARG A 53 -4.25 -22.79 17.89
C ARG A 53 -3.87 -23.32 16.52
N LEU A 54 -3.22 -22.44 15.76
CA LEU A 54 -2.63 -22.74 14.46
C LEU A 54 -1.13 -22.46 14.52
N GLY A 55 -0.32 -23.40 14.08
CA GLY A 55 1.12 -23.21 13.89
C GLY A 55 1.55 -23.61 12.49
N THR A 56 2.46 -22.86 11.88
CA THR A 56 3.09 -23.23 10.62
C THR A 56 4.59 -23.02 10.69
N ALA A 57 5.33 -23.83 9.93
CA ALA A 57 6.76 -23.69 9.73
C ALA A 57 7.02 -23.68 8.22
N ASP A 58 7.56 -22.57 7.70
CA ASP A 58 7.86 -22.37 6.28
C ASP A 58 6.72 -22.77 5.32
N PHE A 59 5.49 -22.36 5.65
CA PHE A 59 4.31 -22.67 4.89
C PHE A 59 4.16 -21.73 3.68
N GLY A 60 3.99 -22.27 2.48
CA GLY A 60 3.95 -21.53 1.21
C GLY A 60 2.64 -20.79 0.97
N VAL A 61 2.39 -19.71 1.72
CA VAL A 61 1.14 -18.93 1.65
C VAL A 61 0.99 -18.20 0.33
N GLY A 62 2.09 -17.71 -0.27
CA GLY A 62 2.05 -16.99 -1.54
C GLY A 62 1.46 -17.83 -2.67
N ARG A 63 1.78 -19.12 -2.71
CA ARG A 63 1.21 -20.06 -3.68
C ARG A 63 -0.29 -20.28 -3.46
N LEU A 64 -0.74 -20.34 -2.21
CA LEU A 64 -2.16 -20.50 -1.89
C LEU A 64 -3.00 -19.29 -2.27
N LEU A 65 -2.47 -18.10 -2.04
CA LEU A 65 -3.16 -16.83 -2.27
C LEU A 65 -2.94 -16.26 -3.67
N GLU A 66 -2.05 -16.89 -4.48
CA GLU A 66 -1.63 -16.41 -5.81
C GLU A 66 -1.03 -14.99 -5.79
N VAL A 67 -0.32 -14.69 -4.70
CA VAL A 67 0.39 -13.41 -4.54
C VAL A 67 1.87 -13.64 -4.79
N SER A 68 2.35 -13.22 -5.96
CA SER A 68 3.71 -13.52 -6.44
C SER A 68 4.84 -13.01 -5.54
N LYS A 69 4.62 -11.91 -4.83
CA LYS A 69 5.61 -11.34 -3.91
C LYS A 69 5.59 -11.96 -2.52
N LEU A 70 4.56 -12.73 -2.18
CA LEU A 70 4.42 -13.39 -0.90
C LEU A 70 5.01 -14.78 -0.99
N GLY A 71 5.95 -15.11 -0.12
CA GLY A 71 6.62 -16.39 -0.05
C GLY A 71 6.09 -17.30 1.05
N ARG A 72 7.00 -17.73 1.90
CA ARG A 72 6.73 -18.65 3.01
C ARG A 72 6.46 -17.89 4.31
N VAL A 73 5.64 -18.49 5.18
CA VAL A 73 5.36 -17.95 6.51
C VAL A 73 5.54 -19.02 7.59
N SER A 74 6.16 -18.62 8.67
CA SER A 74 6.15 -19.35 9.93
C SER A 74 5.35 -18.52 10.92
N LEU A 75 4.31 -19.11 11.53
CA LEU A 75 3.46 -18.40 12.49
C LEU A 75 2.97 -19.33 13.59
N SER A 76 2.60 -18.72 14.71
CA SER A 76 1.80 -19.32 15.78
C SER A 76 0.67 -18.35 16.10
N ALA A 77 -0.56 -18.83 16.08
CA ALA A 77 -1.75 -17.99 16.31
C ALA A 77 -2.74 -18.68 17.24
N ASP A 78 -3.26 -17.93 18.20
CA ASP A 78 -4.48 -18.26 18.94
C ASP A 78 -5.64 -17.56 18.22
N VAL A 79 -6.66 -18.32 17.87
CA VAL A 79 -7.82 -17.81 17.15
C VAL A 79 -9.12 -18.28 17.82
N SER A 80 -10.13 -17.40 17.79
CA SER A 80 -11.48 -17.74 18.24
C SER A 80 -12.49 -16.94 17.44
N GLY A 81 -13.64 -17.52 17.15
CA GLY A 81 -14.64 -16.84 16.34
C GLY A 81 -15.82 -17.70 15.97
N GLN A 82 -16.52 -17.25 14.95
CA GLN A 82 -17.65 -17.97 14.37
C GLN A 82 -17.76 -17.71 12.87
N PHE A 83 -18.33 -18.66 12.18
CA PHE A 83 -18.69 -18.54 10.76
C PHE A 83 -20.11 -19.06 10.51
N GLY A 84 -20.77 -18.47 9.52
CA GLY A 84 -22.15 -18.76 9.16
C GLY A 84 -22.65 -17.68 8.20
N GLN A 85 -23.69 -16.94 8.56
CA GLN A 85 -24.14 -15.79 7.78
C GLN A 85 -23.10 -14.64 7.78
N SER A 86 -22.28 -14.55 8.82
CA SER A 86 -21.15 -13.63 8.92
C SER A 86 -19.95 -14.38 9.47
N PHE A 87 -18.75 -13.92 9.08
CA PHE A 87 -17.48 -14.40 9.63
C PHE A 87 -16.98 -13.39 10.67
N ARG A 88 -16.65 -13.88 11.86
CA ARG A 88 -15.98 -13.10 12.92
C ARG A 88 -14.86 -13.93 13.51
N MET A 89 -13.69 -13.31 13.68
CA MET A 89 -12.54 -13.97 14.25
C MET A 89 -11.71 -12.97 15.06
N ASN A 90 -11.35 -13.31 16.28
CA ASN A 90 -10.28 -12.68 17.00
C ASN A 90 -9.01 -13.51 16.77
N ALA A 91 -7.91 -12.86 16.51
CA ALA A 91 -6.63 -13.52 16.28
C ALA A 91 -5.53 -12.81 17.05
N ARG A 92 -4.73 -13.59 17.75
CA ARG A 92 -3.46 -13.15 18.32
C ARG A 92 -2.36 -14.03 17.76
N ALA A 93 -1.48 -13.44 16.95
CA ALA A 93 -0.46 -14.19 16.24
C ALA A 93 0.95 -13.63 16.48
N ARG A 94 1.92 -14.54 16.45
CA ARG A 94 3.34 -14.25 16.32
C ARG A 94 3.84 -14.86 15.03
N VAL A 95 4.55 -14.07 14.23
CA VAL A 95 5.10 -14.47 12.94
C VAL A 95 6.63 -14.32 13.00
N PRO A 96 7.35 -15.37 13.42
CA PRO A 96 8.81 -15.32 13.46
C PRO A 96 9.45 -15.11 12.10
N LYS A 97 8.75 -15.50 11.02
CA LYS A 97 9.27 -15.33 9.65
C LYS A 97 8.13 -15.14 8.66
N LEU A 98 8.26 -14.12 7.81
CA LEU A 98 7.38 -13.86 6.67
C LEU A 98 8.24 -13.46 5.46
N GLU A 99 8.20 -14.23 4.40
CA GLU A 99 8.87 -13.86 3.14
C GLU A 99 7.95 -12.99 2.28
N PHE A 100 8.39 -11.77 2.00
CA PHE A 100 7.69 -10.85 1.11
C PHE A 100 8.69 -9.98 0.34
N ASN A 101 8.49 -9.82 -0.97
CA ASN A 101 9.33 -9.02 -1.87
C ASN A 101 10.81 -9.39 -1.79
N ASP A 102 11.11 -10.71 -1.76
CA ASP A 102 12.46 -11.29 -1.64
C ASP A 102 13.19 -10.98 -0.33
N TYR A 103 12.47 -10.46 0.68
CA TYR A 103 12.99 -10.24 2.03
C TYR A 103 12.27 -11.13 3.04
N ALA A 104 13.01 -11.60 4.05
CA ALA A 104 12.46 -12.41 5.13
C ALA A 104 12.28 -11.57 6.40
N TYR A 105 11.10 -10.98 6.55
CA TYR A 105 10.68 -10.25 7.75
C TYR A 105 10.64 -11.15 8.97
N ARG A 106 10.97 -10.59 10.11
CA ARG A 106 11.02 -11.32 11.38
C ARG A 106 10.20 -10.62 12.48
N ASP A 107 9.83 -11.41 13.49
CA ASP A 107 9.27 -10.92 14.74
C ASP A 107 8.08 -9.97 14.57
N ILE A 108 7.10 -10.39 13.75
CA ILE A 108 5.83 -9.67 13.58
C ILE A 108 4.83 -10.22 14.60
N ALA A 109 4.15 -9.30 15.30
CA ALA A 109 3.04 -9.59 16.19
C ALA A 109 1.75 -8.98 15.65
N LEU A 110 0.64 -9.70 15.77
CA LEU A 110 -0.70 -9.26 15.41
C LEU A 110 -1.65 -9.53 16.55
N ASP A 111 -2.46 -8.55 16.93
CA ASP A 111 -3.59 -8.70 17.84
C ASP A 111 -4.78 -7.94 17.24
N GLY A 112 -5.77 -8.67 16.75
CA GLY A 112 -6.85 -8.03 16.03
C GLY A 112 -8.10 -8.89 15.85
N ARG A 113 -9.12 -8.21 15.34
CA ARG A 113 -10.41 -8.77 15.02
C ARG A 113 -10.66 -8.67 13.53
N PHE A 114 -11.11 -9.75 12.97
CA PHE A 114 -11.60 -9.83 11.59
C PHE A 114 -13.14 -9.98 11.63
N GLU A 115 -13.84 -9.17 10.85
CA GLU A 115 -15.28 -9.26 10.69
C GLU A 115 -15.61 -9.16 9.20
N ASN A 116 -15.97 -10.30 8.60
CA ASN A 116 -16.04 -10.46 7.15
C ASN A 116 -14.72 -10.04 6.48
N ARG A 117 -14.72 -8.90 5.79
CA ARG A 117 -13.55 -8.32 5.11
C ARG A 117 -13.00 -7.08 5.82
N ARG A 118 -13.28 -6.92 7.12
CA ARG A 118 -12.75 -5.82 7.94
C ARG A 118 -11.76 -6.34 8.97
N PHE A 119 -10.65 -5.67 9.08
CA PHE A 119 -9.64 -5.87 10.12
C PHE A 119 -9.63 -4.67 11.06
N THR A 120 -9.66 -4.90 12.36
CA THR A 120 -9.46 -3.87 13.39
C THR A 120 -8.47 -4.41 14.39
N GLY A 121 -7.36 -3.70 14.63
CA GLY A 121 -6.35 -4.17 15.57
C GLY A 121 -4.97 -3.59 15.37
N LYS A 122 -4.00 -4.25 15.99
CA LYS A 122 -2.61 -3.83 16.06
C LYS A 122 -1.71 -4.82 15.36
N ILE A 123 -0.72 -4.28 14.68
CA ILE A 123 0.38 -5.04 14.08
C ILE A 123 1.68 -4.35 14.48
N ALA A 124 2.64 -5.10 15.00
CA ALA A 124 3.95 -4.59 15.32
C ALA A 124 5.04 -5.47 14.68
N SER A 125 6.17 -4.90 14.36
CA SER A 125 7.34 -5.61 13.86
C SER A 125 8.58 -5.13 14.60
N ASP A 126 9.42 -6.07 15.00
CA ASP A 126 10.75 -5.81 15.59
C ASP A 126 11.86 -6.36 14.68
N ASP A 127 11.64 -6.35 13.39
CA ASP A 127 12.62 -6.73 12.39
C ASP A 127 13.76 -5.70 12.32
N PRO A 128 15.03 -6.09 12.22
CA PRO A 128 16.18 -5.16 12.17
C PRO A 128 16.09 -4.10 11.06
N ASN A 129 15.46 -4.45 9.93
CA ASN A 129 15.30 -3.55 8.79
C ASN A 129 13.90 -2.94 8.68
N MET A 130 12.94 -3.36 9.53
CA MET A 130 11.59 -2.81 9.55
C MET A 130 10.93 -2.90 10.92
N THR A 131 11.10 -1.86 11.73
CA THR A 131 10.49 -1.77 13.06
C THR A 131 9.33 -0.77 13.02
N PHE A 132 8.13 -1.22 13.38
CA PHE A 132 6.94 -0.36 13.38
C PHE A 132 5.87 -0.84 14.37
N ASP A 133 4.99 0.08 14.73
CA ASP A 133 3.70 -0.14 15.38
C ASP A 133 2.58 0.43 14.51
N PHE A 134 1.60 -0.39 14.22
CA PHE A 134 0.38 -0.06 13.50
C PHE A 134 -0.83 -0.29 14.41
N ASP A 135 -1.77 0.66 14.43
CA ASP A 135 -3.07 0.54 15.08
C ASP A 135 -4.14 1.06 14.12
N GLY A 136 -5.12 0.24 13.76
CA GLY A 136 -6.07 0.71 12.78
C GLY A 136 -7.24 -0.21 12.46
N ASP A 137 -8.06 0.34 11.56
CA ASP A 137 -9.25 -0.24 11.00
C ASP A 137 -9.18 -0.21 9.47
N LEU A 138 -9.25 -1.37 8.85
CA LEU A 138 -9.16 -1.56 7.41
C LEU A 138 -10.43 -2.30 6.96
N ASP A 139 -11.35 -1.60 6.31
CA ASP A 139 -12.64 -2.14 5.87
C ASP A 139 -12.69 -2.32 4.36
N PHE A 140 -12.81 -3.57 3.91
CA PHE A 140 -12.92 -3.96 2.51
C PHE A 140 -14.32 -4.49 2.15
N ASN A 141 -15.35 -4.24 2.98
CA ASN A 141 -16.72 -4.71 2.75
C ASN A 141 -17.47 -3.91 1.69
N GLY A 142 -17.18 -2.61 1.57
CA GLY A 142 -17.81 -1.71 0.61
C GLY A 142 -17.28 -1.87 -0.82
N GLU A 143 -17.83 -1.08 -1.74
CA GLU A 143 -17.32 -0.96 -3.11
C GLU A 143 -15.89 -0.41 -3.14
N GLN A 144 -15.60 0.50 -2.23
CA GLN A 144 -14.28 1.05 -2.00
C GLN A 144 -13.80 0.71 -0.59
N PRO A 145 -12.57 0.27 -0.43
CA PRO A 145 -11.95 0.08 0.88
C PRO A 145 -11.89 1.39 1.65
N VAL A 146 -12.01 1.28 2.97
CA VAL A 146 -11.85 2.40 3.91
C VAL A 146 -10.69 2.08 4.83
N TYR A 147 -9.81 3.06 5.02
CA TYR A 147 -8.60 2.97 5.84
C TYR A 147 -8.63 4.03 6.92
N HIS A 148 -8.47 3.62 8.16
CA HIS A 148 -8.28 4.52 9.29
C HIS A 148 -7.23 3.93 10.18
N PHE A 149 -6.02 4.53 10.22
CA PHE A 149 -4.92 3.97 10.98
C PHE A 149 -3.88 4.98 11.40
N ASP A 150 -3.17 4.63 12.46
CA ASP A 150 -1.94 5.23 12.92
C ASP A 150 -0.78 4.24 12.71
N LEU A 151 0.33 4.75 12.17
CA LEU A 151 1.56 4.00 12.00
C LEU A 151 2.73 4.80 12.60
N ASN A 152 3.46 4.18 13.51
CA ASN A 152 4.75 4.67 13.98
C ASN A 152 5.86 3.81 13.37
N LEU A 153 6.47 4.31 12.31
CA LEU A 153 7.60 3.66 11.65
C LEU A 153 8.91 4.13 12.30
N VAL A 154 9.44 3.31 13.19
CA VAL A 154 10.67 3.59 13.94
C VAL A 154 11.89 3.48 13.04
N ASN A 155 11.91 2.47 12.15
CA ASN A 155 12.95 2.25 11.15
C ASN A 155 12.42 1.44 9.98
N ALA A 156 12.77 1.82 8.77
CA ALA A 156 12.67 0.98 7.58
C ALA A 156 13.89 1.21 6.68
N ASP A 157 14.69 0.18 6.44
CA ASP A 157 15.78 0.21 5.46
C ASP A 157 15.23 -0.24 4.10
N LEU A 158 14.85 0.74 3.27
CA LEU A 158 14.18 0.50 2.00
C LEU A 158 15.09 -0.22 0.98
N HIS A 159 16.42 -0.13 1.16
CA HIS A 159 17.37 -0.86 0.32
C HIS A 159 17.36 -2.35 0.68
N GLU A 160 17.56 -2.69 1.93
CA GLU A 160 17.57 -4.06 2.42
C GLU A 160 16.19 -4.75 2.22
N LEU A 161 15.11 -3.99 2.33
CA LEU A 161 13.74 -4.46 2.09
C LEU A 161 13.37 -4.58 0.59
N HIS A 162 14.30 -4.26 -0.31
CA HIS A 162 14.15 -4.28 -1.77
C HIS A 162 13.09 -3.31 -2.33
N PHE A 163 12.71 -2.27 -1.58
CA PHE A 163 11.83 -1.22 -2.07
C PHE A 163 12.57 -0.11 -2.84
N ASN A 164 13.83 0.16 -2.49
CA ASN A 164 14.67 1.11 -3.21
C ASN A 164 15.98 0.45 -3.63
N ARG A 165 16.11 0.14 -4.92
CA ARG A 165 17.31 -0.47 -5.50
C ARG A 165 18.30 0.55 -6.08
N ARG A 166 17.90 1.82 -6.17
CA ARG A 166 18.75 2.90 -6.71
C ARG A 166 19.80 3.33 -5.69
N ASP A 167 19.41 3.48 -4.45
CA ASP A 167 20.26 3.99 -3.39
C ASP A 167 20.86 2.81 -2.59
N THR A 168 22.15 2.89 -2.27
CA THR A 168 22.85 1.88 -1.45
C THR A 168 22.55 2.03 0.04
N VAL A 169 22.10 3.20 0.45
CA VAL A 169 21.54 3.50 1.76
C VAL A 169 20.20 4.19 1.55
N SER A 170 19.14 3.67 2.15
CA SER A 170 17.82 4.25 2.01
C SER A 170 16.98 3.92 3.24
N ARG A 171 17.03 4.80 4.26
CA ARG A 171 16.34 4.59 5.53
C ARG A 171 15.30 5.65 5.78
N VAL A 172 14.15 5.23 6.27
CA VAL A 172 13.05 6.13 6.63
C VAL A 172 12.52 5.82 8.02
N ARG A 173 12.15 6.86 8.74
CA ARG A 173 11.34 6.81 9.95
C ARG A 173 10.30 7.92 9.90
N CYS A 174 9.10 7.68 10.39
CA CYS A 174 8.04 8.68 10.47
C CYS A 174 6.87 8.20 11.33
N GLY A 175 6.05 9.13 11.79
CA GLY A 175 4.67 8.84 12.16
C GLY A 175 3.76 9.12 10.97
N LEU A 176 2.68 8.36 10.85
CA LEU A 176 1.66 8.53 9.82
C LEU A 176 0.29 8.32 10.44
N HIS A 177 -0.59 9.29 10.25
CA HIS A 177 -2.02 9.16 10.49
C HIS A 177 -2.74 9.21 9.15
N ALA A 178 -3.67 8.28 8.89
CA ALA A 178 -4.38 8.23 7.63
C ALA A 178 -5.87 7.93 7.82
N GLN A 179 -6.71 8.68 7.09
CA GLN A 179 -8.13 8.45 6.94
C GLN A 179 -8.48 8.60 5.48
N ALA A 180 -8.67 7.49 4.78
CA ALA A 180 -8.88 7.49 3.35
C ALA A 180 -9.79 6.37 2.90
N SER A 181 -10.33 6.51 1.70
CA SER A 181 -11.05 5.46 0.98
C SER A 181 -10.60 5.43 -0.48
N GLY A 182 -10.67 4.26 -1.11
CA GLY A 182 -10.31 4.09 -2.52
C GLY A 182 -9.19 3.07 -2.74
N THR A 183 -8.93 2.75 -4.00
CA THR A 183 -7.97 1.72 -4.42
C THR A 183 -6.90 2.26 -5.37
N SER A 184 -7.09 3.46 -5.90
CA SER A 184 -6.25 4.04 -6.95
C SER A 184 -6.20 5.57 -6.84
N LEU A 185 -5.25 6.20 -7.53
CA LEU A 185 -5.16 7.66 -7.60
C LEU A 185 -6.43 8.30 -8.18
N ASP A 186 -7.20 7.54 -8.95
CA ASP A 186 -8.41 8.02 -9.60
C ASP A 186 -9.67 7.99 -8.72
N ASN A 187 -9.64 7.25 -7.63
CA ASN A 187 -10.79 7.11 -6.74
C ASN A 187 -10.46 7.29 -5.25
N ILE A 188 -9.21 7.62 -4.91
CA ILE A 188 -8.83 7.86 -3.52
C ILE A 188 -9.46 9.16 -3.00
N ASN A 189 -10.07 9.10 -1.81
CA ASN A 189 -10.60 10.24 -1.07
C ASN A 189 -10.12 10.17 0.37
N GLY A 190 -9.74 11.30 0.94
CA GLY A 190 -9.33 11.38 2.34
C GLY A 190 -8.06 12.19 2.54
N GLU A 191 -7.49 12.03 3.72
CA GLU A 191 -6.27 12.72 4.11
C GLU A 191 -5.29 11.79 4.82
N ALA A 192 -4.01 12.13 4.70
CA ALA A 192 -2.95 11.51 5.46
C ALA A 192 -1.97 12.58 5.96
N GLU A 193 -1.52 12.41 7.19
CA GLU A 193 -0.55 13.30 7.82
C GLU A 193 0.69 12.53 8.21
N ILE A 194 1.83 12.90 7.61
CA ILE A 194 3.15 12.36 7.95
C ILE A 194 3.83 13.36 8.86
N PHE A 195 4.37 12.91 9.99
CA PHE A 195 5.07 13.75 10.94
C PHE A 195 6.40 13.14 11.35
N ASP A 196 7.33 14.01 11.78
CA ASP A 196 8.67 13.66 12.27
C ASP A 196 9.47 12.76 11.30
N MET A 197 9.23 12.92 9.99
CA MET A 197 9.90 12.11 9.00
C MET A 197 11.40 12.45 8.93
N THR A 198 12.21 11.41 8.99
CA THR A 198 13.64 11.48 8.65
C THR A 198 13.91 10.46 7.56
N TYR A 199 14.46 10.92 6.46
CA TYR A 199 14.96 10.07 5.38
C TYR A 199 16.48 10.22 5.25
N VAL A 200 17.17 9.11 5.13
CA VAL A 200 18.63 9.05 4.99
C VAL A 200 18.99 8.27 3.74
N ASN A 201 19.78 8.85 2.88
CA ASN A 201 20.44 8.11 1.82
C ASN A 201 21.98 8.37 1.85
N GLN A 202 22.73 7.80 0.90
CA GLN A 202 24.19 7.98 0.81
C GLN A 202 24.63 9.43 0.59
N LEU A 203 23.74 10.32 0.18
CA LEU A 203 24.04 11.72 -0.13
C LEU A 203 23.69 12.68 1.00
N ALA A 204 22.59 12.43 1.72
CA ALA A 204 22.05 13.37 2.67
C ALA A 204 21.12 12.73 3.71
N THR A 205 20.91 13.46 4.79
CA THR A 205 19.84 13.24 5.74
C THR A 205 18.85 14.38 5.63
N VAL A 206 17.59 14.06 5.34
CA VAL A 206 16.49 15.02 5.30
C VAL A 206 15.57 14.80 6.48
N ARG A 207 15.27 15.88 7.17
CA ARG A 207 14.21 15.91 8.19
C ARG A 207 13.13 16.85 7.71
N THR A 208 11.91 16.36 7.73
CA THR A 208 10.75 17.18 7.40
C THR A 208 9.92 17.40 8.66
N GLY A 209 9.22 18.54 8.72
CA GLY A 209 8.12 18.68 9.65
C GLY A 209 6.88 17.91 9.16
N ARG A 210 5.73 18.46 9.49
CA ARG A 210 4.45 17.87 9.13
C ARG A 210 4.20 17.98 7.61
N ILE A 211 3.83 16.86 6.98
CA ILE A 211 3.41 16.78 5.58
C ILE A 211 1.96 16.31 5.59
N ARG A 212 1.07 17.10 5.00
CA ARG A 212 -0.33 16.73 4.81
C ARG A 212 -0.56 16.39 3.36
N LEU A 213 -1.15 15.23 3.13
CA LEU A 213 -1.64 14.75 1.85
C LEU A 213 -3.17 14.82 1.88
N LEU A 214 -3.76 15.34 0.81
CA LEU A 214 -5.21 15.45 0.65
C LEU A 214 -5.58 14.88 -0.70
N ALA A 215 -6.63 14.07 -0.74
CA ALA A 215 -7.22 13.59 -2.00
C ALA A 215 -8.73 13.79 -1.97
N GLU A 216 -9.26 14.47 -2.97
CA GLU A 216 -10.68 14.68 -3.19
C GLU A 216 -11.02 14.26 -4.62
N ASN A 217 -11.72 13.15 -4.79
CA ASN A 217 -12.15 12.67 -6.09
C ASN A 217 -13.68 12.65 -6.17
N GLY A 218 -14.24 13.74 -6.67
CA GLY A 218 -15.66 13.89 -6.98
C GLY A 218 -15.94 13.73 -8.47
N SER A 219 -17.23 13.70 -8.84
CA SER A 219 -17.68 13.66 -10.24
C SER A 219 -17.22 14.87 -11.06
N ASP A 220 -17.15 16.04 -10.41
CA ASP A 220 -16.92 17.32 -11.08
C ASP A 220 -15.48 17.83 -10.92
N ARG A 221 -14.75 17.33 -9.93
CA ARG A 221 -13.38 17.76 -9.65
C ARG A 221 -12.60 16.67 -8.97
N LYS A 222 -11.36 16.49 -9.44
CA LYS A 222 -10.34 15.72 -8.75
C LYS A 222 -9.24 16.65 -8.26
N LEU A 223 -8.78 16.43 -7.04
CA LEU A 223 -7.68 17.17 -6.40
C LEU A 223 -6.78 16.18 -5.66
N ILE A 224 -5.48 16.29 -5.88
CA ILE A 224 -4.46 15.72 -5.00
C ILE A 224 -3.59 16.85 -4.52
N GLY A 225 -3.53 17.05 -3.21
CA GLY A 225 -2.76 18.09 -2.54
C GLY A 225 -1.65 17.52 -1.68
N LEU A 226 -0.48 18.18 -1.72
CA LEU A 226 0.63 17.98 -0.80
C LEU A 226 0.96 19.32 -0.16
N TYR A 227 0.91 19.40 1.15
CA TYR A 227 1.22 20.59 1.92
C TYR A 227 2.32 20.28 2.92
N SER A 228 3.43 21.01 2.82
CA SER A 228 4.62 20.71 3.61
C SER A 228 5.46 21.95 3.92
N PRO A 229 6.44 21.88 4.83
CA PRO A 229 7.39 22.97 5.05
C PRO A 229 8.31 23.26 3.85
N PHE A 230 8.44 22.32 2.90
CA PHE A 230 9.34 22.47 1.76
C PHE A 230 8.64 22.88 0.46
N ALA A 231 7.39 22.48 0.26
CA ALA A 231 6.57 22.88 -0.87
C ALA A 231 5.09 22.63 -0.59
N ASP A 232 4.22 23.41 -1.26
CA ASP A 232 2.83 23.05 -1.48
C ASP A 232 2.67 22.67 -2.95
N ALA A 233 1.94 21.62 -3.23
CA ALA A 233 1.65 21.17 -4.58
C ALA A 233 0.20 20.71 -4.68
N GLU A 234 -0.51 21.16 -5.70
CA GLU A 234 -1.88 20.75 -5.98
C GLU A 234 -2.00 20.31 -7.42
N LEU A 235 -2.43 19.08 -7.62
CA LEU A 235 -2.78 18.53 -8.92
C LEU A 235 -4.31 18.49 -9.04
N ARG A 236 -4.86 19.20 -10.01
CA ARG A 236 -6.29 19.27 -10.28
C ARG A 236 -6.58 18.80 -11.70
N GLY A 237 -7.75 18.22 -11.90
CA GLY A 237 -8.21 17.80 -13.23
C GLY A 237 -9.43 16.91 -13.14
N LYS A 238 -9.99 16.55 -14.30
CA LYS A 238 -11.11 15.59 -14.40
C LYS A 238 -10.71 14.26 -15.03
N LEU A 239 -9.51 14.19 -15.59
CA LEU A 239 -9.01 13.01 -16.28
C LEU A 239 -8.39 12.01 -15.31
N SER A 240 -8.07 10.82 -15.79
CA SER A 240 -7.40 9.78 -15.04
C SER A 240 -5.99 10.19 -14.65
N TYR A 241 -5.69 10.23 -13.35
CA TYR A 241 -4.34 10.52 -12.86
C TYR A 241 -3.38 9.34 -13.10
N GLU A 242 -3.89 8.12 -13.16
CA GLU A 242 -3.09 6.94 -13.48
C GLU A 242 -2.51 7.00 -14.88
N ASN A 243 -3.27 7.57 -15.82
CA ASN A 243 -2.87 7.71 -17.22
C ASN A 243 -2.14 9.03 -17.53
N MET A 244 -2.01 9.95 -16.57
CA MET A 244 -1.43 11.29 -16.79
C MET A 244 -0.04 11.24 -17.43
N PHE A 245 0.84 10.39 -16.92
CA PHE A 245 2.20 10.27 -17.46
C PHE A 245 2.22 9.68 -18.87
N SER A 246 1.33 8.77 -19.18
CA SER A 246 1.19 8.20 -20.53
C SER A 246 0.69 9.24 -21.52
N TYR A 247 -0.33 10.02 -21.14
CA TYR A 247 -0.83 11.13 -21.96
C TYR A 247 0.26 12.18 -22.20
N PHE A 248 0.94 12.62 -21.15
CA PHE A 248 2.02 13.60 -21.25
C PHE A 248 3.18 13.10 -22.11
N SER A 249 3.64 11.88 -21.88
CA SER A 249 4.71 11.25 -22.65
C SER A 249 4.36 11.16 -24.14
N ASN A 250 3.13 10.81 -24.48
CA ASN A 250 2.68 10.71 -25.87
C ASN A 250 2.60 12.08 -26.54
N THR A 251 2.07 13.08 -25.84
CA THR A 251 2.05 14.46 -26.34
C THR A 251 3.47 15.00 -26.52
N LEU A 252 4.35 14.80 -25.54
CA LEU A 252 5.74 15.25 -25.64
C LEU A 252 6.49 14.59 -26.82
N ARG A 253 6.25 13.31 -27.08
CA ARG A 253 6.81 12.59 -28.24
C ARG A 253 6.32 13.13 -29.58
N SER A 254 5.11 13.66 -29.65
CA SER A 254 4.61 14.29 -30.89
C SER A 254 5.33 15.58 -31.23
N TYR A 255 5.78 16.33 -30.22
CA TYR A 255 6.52 17.59 -30.40
C TYR A 255 8.04 17.39 -30.45
N LEU A 256 8.57 16.40 -29.76
CA LEU A 256 10.00 16.12 -29.63
C LEU A 256 10.31 14.64 -29.95
N PRO A 257 10.20 14.24 -31.23
CA PRO A 257 10.45 12.84 -31.65
C PRO A 257 11.83 12.31 -31.29
N SER A 258 12.83 13.20 -31.18
CA SER A 258 14.22 12.86 -30.82
C SER A 258 14.40 12.37 -29.35
N LEU A 259 13.42 12.59 -28.49
CA LEU A 259 13.45 12.08 -27.12
C LEU A 259 12.89 10.65 -27.01
N SER A 260 12.40 10.07 -28.08
CA SER A 260 11.83 8.73 -28.09
C SER A 260 12.82 7.72 -28.68
N GLU A 261 13.49 6.96 -27.82
CA GLU A 261 14.38 5.85 -28.24
C GLU A 261 13.62 4.56 -28.61
N ARG A 262 12.28 4.51 -28.49
CA ARG A 262 11.47 3.32 -28.81
C ARG A 262 10.48 3.56 -29.94
N PRO A 263 10.39 2.63 -30.93
CA PRO A 263 9.31 2.67 -31.90
C PRO A 263 7.94 2.48 -31.20
N ARG A 264 6.88 3.13 -31.70
CA ARG A 264 5.50 2.97 -31.21
C ARG A 264 5.11 1.49 -31.28
N THR A 265 4.71 0.92 -30.15
CA THR A 265 4.05 -0.38 -30.09
C THR A 265 2.53 -0.18 -30.02
N ALA A 266 1.76 -1.22 -30.37
CA ALA A 266 0.29 -1.16 -30.30
C ALA A 266 -0.23 -0.95 -28.86
N GLU A 267 0.60 -1.24 -27.85
CA GLU A 267 0.33 -0.99 -26.42
C GLU A 267 0.46 0.51 -26.03
N ASP A 268 1.09 1.34 -26.86
CA ASP A 268 1.21 2.79 -26.67
C ASP A 268 -0.09 3.53 -27.08
N SER A 269 -1.14 2.82 -27.49
CA SER A 269 -2.45 3.41 -27.77
C SER A 269 -3.16 3.73 -26.45
N VAL A 270 -3.01 4.97 -26.00
CA VAL A 270 -3.81 5.49 -24.87
C VAL A 270 -5.27 5.51 -25.29
N PRO A 271 -6.20 5.03 -24.46
CA PRO A 271 -7.62 5.11 -24.78
C PRO A 271 -8.02 6.54 -25.13
N SER A 272 -8.66 6.72 -26.27
CA SER A 272 -9.23 8.01 -26.65
C SER A 272 -10.16 8.47 -25.52
N VAL A 273 -10.04 9.71 -25.08
CA VAL A 273 -10.92 10.33 -24.08
C VAL A 273 -12.27 10.61 -24.76
N ALA A 274 -12.96 9.56 -25.17
CA ALA A 274 -14.26 9.67 -25.80
C ALA A 274 -15.31 10.07 -24.76
N GLY A 275 -15.86 11.28 -24.88
CA GLY A 275 -17.01 11.74 -24.13
C GLY A 275 -16.80 12.85 -23.10
N ALA A 276 -15.57 13.31 -22.86
CA ALA A 276 -15.35 14.51 -22.04
C ALA A 276 -15.56 15.79 -22.86
N SER A 277 -16.14 16.80 -22.26
CA SER A 277 -16.24 18.13 -22.90
C SER A 277 -14.83 18.71 -23.08
N ARG A 278 -14.47 19.19 -24.24
CA ARG A 278 -13.15 19.76 -24.59
C ARG A 278 -12.62 20.79 -23.59
N ILE A 279 -13.48 21.41 -22.81
CA ILE A 279 -13.11 22.46 -21.86
C ILE A 279 -12.62 21.85 -20.51
N ASP A 280 -13.02 20.62 -20.21
CA ASP A 280 -12.80 20.00 -18.90
C ASP A 280 -11.66 18.95 -18.87
N SER A 281 -11.07 18.66 -20.05
CA SER A 281 -10.03 17.62 -20.20
C SER A 281 -8.64 18.20 -19.97
N TYR A 282 -8.32 18.58 -18.73
CA TYR A 282 -7.00 19.14 -18.40
C TYR A 282 -6.47 18.61 -17.08
N TYR A 283 -5.15 18.72 -16.93
CA TYR A 283 -4.40 18.61 -15.68
C TYR A 283 -3.80 19.98 -15.36
N LEU A 284 -3.99 20.45 -14.15
CA LEU A 284 -3.38 21.66 -13.63
C LEU A 284 -2.55 21.28 -12.41
N LEU A 285 -1.24 21.41 -12.51
CA LEU A 285 -0.32 21.27 -11.38
C LEU A 285 0.15 22.66 -10.97
N ASP A 286 -0.13 23.02 -9.75
CA ASP A 286 0.34 24.24 -9.09
C ASP A 286 1.32 23.87 -7.99
N VAL A 287 2.55 24.39 -8.04
CA VAL A 287 3.59 24.13 -7.05
C VAL A 287 4.14 25.44 -6.54
N ASN A 288 4.15 25.58 -5.23
CA ASN A 288 4.79 26.68 -4.53
C ASN A 288 5.97 26.16 -3.70
N VAL A 289 7.18 26.47 -4.11
CA VAL A 289 8.41 26.04 -3.46
C VAL A 289 8.69 26.93 -2.25
N LYS A 290 8.80 26.32 -1.08
CA LYS A 290 9.16 27.00 0.18
C LYS A 290 10.65 26.83 0.49
N ARG A 291 11.02 25.74 1.16
CA ARG A 291 12.41 25.42 1.56
C ARG A 291 12.80 24.03 1.07
N ALA A 292 12.84 23.86 -0.27
CA ALA A 292 12.93 22.56 -0.91
C ALA A 292 14.35 22.02 -1.15
N ASN A 293 15.41 22.84 -1.01
CA ASN A 293 16.76 22.44 -1.45
C ASN A 293 17.26 21.13 -0.82
N ASN A 294 16.99 20.92 0.48
CA ASN A 294 17.40 19.69 1.16
C ASN A 294 16.64 18.46 0.65
N VAL A 295 15.39 18.63 0.24
CA VAL A 295 14.55 17.55 -0.30
C VAL A 295 14.89 17.31 -1.77
N ALA A 296 15.01 18.38 -2.55
CA ALA A 296 15.31 18.30 -3.98
C ALA A 296 16.66 17.63 -4.24
N GLY A 297 17.69 17.92 -3.43
CA GLY A 297 19.02 17.34 -3.55
C GLY A 297 19.09 15.82 -3.38
N ILE A 298 18.11 15.20 -2.73
CA ILE A 298 18.00 13.73 -2.63
C ILE A 298 17.58 13.12 -3.97
N PHE A 299 16.64 13.75 -4.65
CA PHE A 299 16.08 13.22 -5.90
C PHE A 299 16.92 13.60 -7.10
N SER A 300 17.49 14.79 -7.10
CA SER A 300 18.32 15.32 -8.19
C SER A 300 19.51 16.09 -7.62
N PRO A 301 20.68 15.44 -7.44
CA PRO A 301 21.89 16.12 -7.00
C PRO A 301 22.24 17.27 -7.94
N GLY A 302 22.37 18.47 -7.39
CA GLY A 302 22.64 19.68 -8.17
C GLY A 302 21.42 20.52 -8.52
N LEU A 303 20.21 20.01 -8.38
CA LEU A 303 18.99 20.82 -8.49
C LEU A 303 18.88 21.77 -7.29
N ARG A 304 18.82 23.05 -7.57
CA ARG A 304 18.58 24.10 -6.58
C ARG A 304 17.33 24.88 -6.97
N LEU A 305 16.43 25.02 -6.04
CA LEU A 305 15.18 25.74 -6.22
C LEU A 305 15.19 26.98 -5.28
N ALA A 306 14.95 28.15 -5.83
CA ALA A 306 14.81 29.36 -5.04
C ALA A 306 13.53 29.26 -4.17
N GLN A 307 13.61 29.79 -2.98
CA GLN A 307 12.42 29.94 -2.14
C GLN A 307 11.45 30.91 -2.80
N GLY A 308 10.16 30.59 -2.80
CA GLY A 308 9.12 31.40 -3.48
C GLY A 308 8.94 31.06 -4.96
N THR A 309 9.73 30.14 -5.52
CA THR A 309 9.50 29.66 -6.90
C THR A 309 8.10 29.11 -7.02
N LYS A 310 7.36 29.61 -7.99
CA LYS A 310 6.04 29.10 -8.38
C LYS A 310 6.12 28.44 -9.74
N LEU A 311 5.53 27.27 -9.83
CA LEU A 311 5.40 26.52 -11.07
C LEU A 311 3.94 26.21 -11.28
N VAL A 312 3.42 26.65 -12.44
CA VAL A 312 2.08 26.30 -12.89
C VAL A 312 2.23 25.53 -14.20
N PHE A 313 1.79 24.31 -14.21
CA PHE A 313 1.78 23.44 -15.38
C PHE A 313 0.37 23.08 -15.74
N LEU A 314 -0.05 23.46 -16.95
CA LEU A 314 -1.32 23.10 -17.55
C LEU A 314 -1.07 22.15 -18.71
N PHE A 315 -1.77 21.04 -18.71
CA PHE A 315 -1.71 20.03 -19.76
C PHE A 315 -3.12 19.60 -20.18
N ASN A 316 -3.43 19.73 -21.46
CA ASN A 316 -4.65 19.25 -22.08
C ASN A 316 -4.31 18.21 -23.16
N PRO A 317 -4.52 16.90 -22.89
CA PRO A 317 -4.17 15.83 -23.83
C PRO A 317 -5.07 15.78 -25.07
N GLU A 318 -6.28 16.35 -25.04
CA GLU A 318 -7.18 16.35 -26.21
C GLU A 318 -6.79 17.39 -27.25
N SER A 319 -6.26 18.53 -26.80
CA SER A 319 -5.80 19.61 -27.69
C SER A 319 -4.30 19.56 -27.94
N ASP A 320 -3.60 18.58 -27.35
CA ASP A 320 -2.13 18.48 -27.38
C ASP A 320 -1.43 19.77 -26.90
N VAL A 321 -2.05 20.52 -26.01
CA VAL A 321 -1.50 21.78 -25.49
C VAL A 321 -0.96 21.57 -24.09
N PHE A 322 0.27 22.03 -23.89
CA PHE A 322 0.81 22.21 -22.55
C PHE A 322 1.35 23.63 -22.39
N SER A 323 1.26 24.13 -21.17
CA SER A 323 1.82 25.42 -20.77
C SER A 323 2.56 25.23 -19.45
N LEU A 324 3.79 25.71 -19.40
CA LEU A 324 4.61 25.75 -18.19
C LEU A 324 4.96 27.18 -17.89
N THR A 325 4.51 27.68 -16.75
CA THR A 325 4.91 28.99 -16.22
C THR A 325 5.78 28.75 -15.01
N LEU A 326 6.99 29.32 -15.05
CA LEU A 326 7.93 29.29 -13.94
C LEU A 326 8.22 30.72 -13.53
N ASP A 327 7.90 31.07 -12.30
CA ASP A 327 8.22 32.34 -11.66
C ASP A 327 9.22 32.08 -10.54
N SER A 328 10.43 32.60 -10.69
CA SER A 328 11.54 32.36 -9.74
C SER A 328 12.43 33.59 -9.69
N GLU A 329 12.81 33.99 -8.46
CA GLU A 329 13.76 35.11 -8.27
C GLU A 329 15.20 34.76 -8.71
N LEU A 330 15.52 33.47 -8.83
CA LEU A 330 16.84 32.96 -9.25
C LEU A 330 16.63 31.71 -10.12
N ILE A 331 17.22 31.71 -11.30
CA ILE A 331 17.35 30.54 -12.16
C ILE A 331 18.77 30.03 -12.08
#